data_d169b2c348a19fc04b7d1b07fb35c149
#
_entry.id   d169b2c348a19fc04b7d1b07fb35c149
#
_cell.length_a   1.000
_cell.length_b   1.000
_cell.length_c   1.000
_cell.angle_alpha   90.00
_cell.angle_beta   90.00
_cell.angle_gamma   90.00
#
_symmetry.space_group_name_H-M   'P 1'
#
loop_
_entity.id
_entity.type
_entity.pdbx_description
1 polymer ?
#
loop_
_entity_poly.entity_id
_entity_poly.type
_entity_poly.pdbx_seq_one_letter_code
_entity_poly.pdbx_strand_id
1 'polypeptide(L)'
;MQNFRRGIALPIAGAAMLVGIALWLVYVVTGPGSGGPAGLYRHGASIAFAFVDGEDGTVRVANPGQRPQPTASAAKVITALAVLGKAPLVPGEEGPVLTMTEADSQLYWDYATHGGSVVAVGQGQELTQYEILEAMLLPSANNLADTLAIWAFGSIDGYRSAATQLVRSLGMKATTIGEDASGFSPTTTSTAEDLTRLATAAMREPVIAEIVARPEAVIPGVGPVRNTNWLLGQQGVVGLKTGTTDAAGGVFLFAATVGTPGRLVVGAVQGEGRSADDAIDRASALIAEIAATES
;
A
#
# COMPACT_ATOMS: atom_id res chain seq x y z
N MET A 1 15.42 -9.76 -77.23
CA MET A 1 16.38 -9.44 -76.15
C MET A 1 15.57 -9.34 -74.86
N GLN A 2 15.97 -10.11 -73.88
CA GLN A 2 15.14 -10.67 -72.81
C GLN A 2 14.68 -9.66 -71.78
N ASN A 3 13.35 -9.68 -71.47
CA ASN A 3 12.74 -9.00 -70.35
C ASN A 3 12.74 -9.92 -69.13
N PHE A 4 13.39 -9.49 -68.04
CA PHE A 4 13.24 -10.12 -66.72
C PHE A 4 12.19 -9.39 -65.88
N ARG A 5 11.05 -10.06 -65.63
CA ARG A 5 10.06 -9.65 -64.64
C ARG A 5 10.52 -10.17 -63.27
N ARG A 6 10.76 -9.27 -62.34
CA ARG A 6 10.92 -9.62 -60.92
C ARG A 6 9.56 -9.47 -60.23
N GLY A 7 9.02 -10.57 -59.75
CA GLY A 7 7.86 -10.61 -58.85
C GLY A 7 8.28 -10.19 -57.47
N ILE A 8 7.53 -9.29 -56.85
CA ILE A 8 7.66 -8.89 -55.44
C ILE A 8 6.73 -9.79 -54.66
N ALA A 9 7.28 -10.66 -53.79
CA ALA A 9 6.52 -11.38 -52.79
C ALA A 9 6.40 -10.52 -51.54
N LEU A 10 5.17 -10.22 -51.14
CA LEU A 10 4.83 -9.62 -49.87
C LEU A 10 4.80 -10.73 -48.76
N PRO A 11 5.40 -10.51 -47.62
CA PRO A 11 5.24 -11.45 -46.53
C PRO A 11 3.90 -11.24 -45.81
N ILE A 12 3.12 -12.30 -45.71
CA ILE A 12 1.96 -12.42 -44.82
C ILE A 12 2.51 -12.62 -43.40
N ALA A 13 2.51 -11.58 -42.60
CA ALA A 13 2.80 -11.64 -41.18
C ALA A 13 1.86 -10.66 -40.45
N GLY A 14 0.66 -11.11 -40.13
CA GLY A 14 -0.30 -10.22 -39.47
C GLY A 14 -1.51 -10.91 -38.79
N ALA A 15 -1.61 -12.24 -38.81
CA ALA A 15 -2.81 -12.91 -38.31
C ALA A 15 -2.59 -13.77 -37.05
N ALA A 16 -1.38 -13.90 -36.53
CA ALA A 16 -1.11 -14.81 -35.39
C ALA A 16 -1.10 -14.14 -34.01
N MET A 17 -1.19 -12.80 -33.94
CA MET A 17 -1.02 -12.06 -32.67
C MET A 17 -2.32 -11.78 -31.90
N LEU A 18 -3.49 -11.87 -32.55
CA LEU A 18 -4.77 -11.56 -31.90
C LEU A 18 -5.49 -12.79 -31.29
N VAL A 19 -5.12 -14.01 -31.71
CA VAL A 19 -5.74 -15.22 -31.14
C VAL A 19 -5.08 -15.65 -29.83
N GLY A 20 -3.83 -15.28 -29.59
CA GLY A 20 -3.10 -15.57 -28.35
C GLY A 20 -3.61 -14.79 -27.13
N ILE A 21 -4.11 -13.57 -27.34
CA ILE A 21 -4.57 -12.69 -26.25
C ILE A 21 -5.94 -13.11 -25.74
N ALA A 22 -6.85 -13.54 -26.60
CA ALA A 22 -8.20 -13.95 -26.21
C ALA A 22 -8.24 -15.29 -25.46
N LEU A 23 -7.35 -16.24 -25.78
CA LEU A 23 -7.25 -17.52 -25.08
C LEU A 23 -6.62 -17.41 -23.69
N TRP A 24 -5.84 -16.35 -23.46
CA TRP A 24 -5.16 -16.09 -22.19
C TRP A 24 -6.10 -15.49 -21.13
N LEU A 25 -7.03 -14.63 -21.54
CA LEU A 25 -8.04 -14.02 -20.67
C LEU A 25 -9.03 -15.06 -20.08
N VAL A 26 -9.35 -16.11 -20.82
CA VAL A 26 -10.29 -17.16 -20.36
C VAL A 26 -9.65 -18.06 -19.27
N TYR A 27 -8.33 -18.24 -19.29
CA TYR A 27 -7.65 -19.09 -18.30
C TYR A 27 -7.54 -18.45 -16.90
N VAL A 28 -7.54 -17.12 -16.84
CA VAL A 28 -7.44 -16.34 -15.59
C VAL A 28 -8.75 -16.39 -14.77
N VAL A 29 -9.88 -16.54 -15.43
CA VAL A 29 -11.22 -16.47 -14.80
C VAL A 29 -11.75 -17.84 -14.36
N THR A 30 -11.25 -18.95 -14.91
CA THR A 30 -11.86 -20.28 -14.72
C THR A 30 -10.97 -21.35 -14.08
N GLY A 31 -9.74 -21.03 -13.71
CA GLY A 31 -8.84 -22.00 -13.08
C GLY A 31 -8.98 -22.07 -11.56
N PRO A 32 -8.86 -23.24 -10.93
CA PRO A 32 -8.90 -23.33 -9.48
C PRO A 32 -7.64 -22.70 -8.87
N GLY A 33 -7.78 -21.51 -8.33
CA GLY A 33 -7.00 -20.98 -7.22
C GLY A 33 -5.48 -20.80 -7.35
N SER A 34 -4.88 -20.61 -8.54
CA SER A 34 -3.46 -20.23 -8.64
C SER A 34 -3.11 -19.71 -10.03
N GLY A 35 -2.86 -18.42 -10.16
CA GLY A 35 -2.24 -17.87 -11.34
C GLY A 35 -2.88 -16.59 -11.84
N GLY A 36 -2.32 -15.46 -11.43
CA GLY A 36 -2.48 -14.21 -12.15
C GLY A 36 -1.69 -14.22 -13.47
N PRO A 37 -1.82 -13.21 -14.31
CA PRO A 37 -1.26 -13.15 -15.64
C PRO A 37 0.28 -13.27 -15.66
N ALA A 38 0.84 -14.32 -16.29
CA ALA A 38 2.27 -14.67 -16.29
C ALA A 38 3.21 -13.60 -16.91
N GLY A 39 2.68 -12.60 -17.61
CA GLY A 39 3.45 -11.51 -18.23
C GLY A 39 3.80 -10.36 -17.29
N LEU A 40 3.14 -10.26 -16.12
CA LEU A 40 3.34 -9.18 -15.14
C LEU A 40 4.49 -9.46 -14.16
N TYR A 41 5.02 -10.68 -14.15
CA TYR A 41 6.00 -11.09 -13.15
C TYR A 41 7.43 -11.01 -13.68
N ARG A 42 8.09 -9.88 -13.50
CA ARG A 42 9.55 -9.81 -13.49
C ARG A 42 10.05 -10.21 -12.11
N HIS A 43 11.13 -10.97 -12.07
CA HIS A 43 11.71 -11.56 -10.86
C HIS A 43 11.80 -10.56 -9.69
N GLY A 44 11.11 -10.86 -8.58
CA GLY A 44 11.29 -10.19 -7.30
C GLY A 44 10.03 -9.67 -6.63
N ALA A 45 9.09 -9.06 -7.35
CA ALA A 45 7.89 -8.47 -6.73
C ALA A 45 6.84 -9.51 -6.30
N SER A 46 6.28 -9.31 -5.12
CA SER A 46 5.11 -10.04 -4.62
C SER A 46 3.85 -9.21 -4.83
N ILE A 47 2.82 -9.82 -5.43
CA ILE A 47 1.56 -9.14 -5.76
C ILE A 47 0.38 -9.97 -5.27
N ALA A 48 -0.61 -9.32 -4.66
CA ALA A 48 -1.89 -9.90 -4.31
C ALA A 48 -2.98 -8.82 -4.32
N PHE A 49 -4.25 -9.25 -4.49
CA PHE A 49 -5.42 -8.36 -4.40
C PHE A 49 -6.66 -9.11 -3.92
N ALA A 50 -7.67 -8.36 -3.46
CA ALA A 50 -8.97 -8.86 -3.05
C ALA A 50 -10.06 -7.80 -3.33
N PHE A 51 -11.31 -8.25 -3.47
CA PHE A 51 -12.47 -7.36 -3.42
C PHE A 51 -12.94 -7.24 -1.97
N VAL A 52 -13.14 -6.01 -1.51
CA VAL A 52 -13.50 -5.74 -0.10
C VAL A 52 -14.91 -6.23 0.24
N ASP A 53 -15.81 -6.18 -0.74
CA ASP A 53 -17.20 -6.63 -0.70
C ASP A 53 -17.37 -8.10 -1.13
N GLY A 54 -16.29 -8.83 -1.39
CA GLY A 54 -16.32 -10.25 -1.71
C GLY A 54 -16.86 -11.07 -0.53
N GLU A 55 -17.90 -11.88 -0.75
CA GLU A 55 -18.57 -12.69 0.28
C GLU A 55 -17.62 -13.66 0.99
N ASP A 56 -16.52 -14.04 0.33
CA ASP A 56 -15.56 -15.04 0.79
C ASP A 56 -14.25 -14.42 1.37
N GLY A 57 -14.04 -13.11 1.23
CA GLY A 57 -12.80 -12.43 1.66
C GLY A 57 -11.53 -13.00 1.01
N THR A 58 -11.67 -13.71 -0.12
CA THR A 58 -10.58 -14.42 -0.78
C THR A 58 -9.53 -13.46 -1.32
N VAL A 59 -8.30 -13.61 -0.86
CA VAL A 59 -7.14 -12.93 -1.44
C VAL A 59 -6.64 -13.70 -2.65
N ARG A 60 -6.58 -13.03 -3.79
CA ARG A 60 -6.00 -13.57 -5.02
C ARG A 60 -4.51 -13.26 -5.06
N VAL A 61 -3.69 -14.31 -5.01
CA VAL A 61 -2.23 -14.22 -5.00
C VAL A 61 -1.71 -14.44 -6.40
N ALA A 62 -1.03 -13.45 -6.93
CA ALA A 62 -0.55 -13.50 -8.29
C ALA A 62 0.69 -14.39 -8.45
N ASN A 63 1.55 -14.45 -7.44
CA ASN A 63 2.75 -15.30 -7.43
C ASN A 63 2.76 -16.18 -6.16
N PRO A 64 2.39 -17.45 -6.24
CA PRO A 64 2.41 -18.36 -5.10
C PRO A 64 3.81 -18.58 -4.55
N GLY A 65 3.89 -18.90 -3.25
CA GLY A 65 5.18 -19.11 -2.57
C GLY A 65 5.88 -17.81 -2.15
N GLN A 66 5.11 -16.73 -1.96
CA GLN A 66 5.63 -15.47 -1.44
C GLN A 66 6.39 -15.68 -0.13
N ARG A 67 7.50 -14.97 0.01
CA ARG A 67 8.29 -14.94 1.24
C ARG A 67 8.12 -13.58 1.91
N PRO A 68 8.13 -13.52 3.26
CA PRO A 68 8.14 -12.25 3.96
C PRO A 68 9.31 -11.37 3.52
N GLN A 69 9.01 -10.10 3.23
CA GLN A 69 9.97 -9.07 2.84
C GLN A 69 9.71 -7.83 3.69
N PRO A 70 10.68 -6.91 3.87
CA PRO A 70 10.45 -5.65 4.56
C PRO A 70 9.28 -4.88 3.95
N THR A 71 8.48 -4.27 4.81
CA THR A 71 7.22 -3.61 4.41
C THR A 71 7.37 -2.14 4.06
N ALA A 72 8.52 -1.55 4.37
CA ALA A 72 8.67 -0.10 4.36
C ALA A 72 7.45 0.57 5.04
N SER A 73 7.10 1.76 4.61
CA SER A 73 6.01 2.55 5.20
C SER A 73 4.60 1.96 5.11
N ALA A 74 4.42 0.78 4.47
CA ALA A 74 3.16 0.04 4.59
C ALA A 74 2.86 -0.38 6.05
N ALA A 75 3.90 -0.53 6.90
CA ALA A 75 3.77 -0.75 8.34
C ALA A 75 2.91 0.31 9.05
N LYS A 76 2.90 1.57 8.56
CA LYS A 76 2.10 2.65 9.16
C LYS A 76 0.59 2.40 9.10
N VAL A 77 0.14 1.54 8.18
CA VAL A 77 -1.26 1.11 8.15
C VAL A 77 -1.57 0.17 9.32
N ILE A 78 -0.61 -0.69 9.72
CA ILE A 78 -0.71 -1.50 10.94
C ILE A 78 -0.79 -0.58 12.15
N THR A 79 0.06 0.45 12.19
CA THR A 79 0.10 1.44 13.28
C THR A 79 -1.21 2.21 13.39
N ALA A 80 -1.75 2.70 12.27
CA ALA A 80 -3.03 3.40 12.25
C ALA A 80 -4.18 2.52 12.79
N LEU A 81 -4.29 1.28 12.32
CA LEU A 81 -5.31 0.33 12.81
C LEU A 81 -5.13 -0.01 14.29
N ALA A 82 -3.89 -0.21 14.74
CA ALA A 82 -3.61 -0.51 16.15
C ALA A 82 -3.98 0.67 17.05
N VAL A 83 -3.61 1.90 16.65
CA VAL A 83 -3.91 3.13 17.38
C VAL A 83 -5.42 3.37 17.43
N LEU A 84 -6.14 3.27 16.31
CA LEU A 84 -7.59 3.42 16.27
C LEU A 84 -8.31 2.30 17.03
N GLY A 85 -7.77 1.10 17.05
CA GLY A 85 -8.29 0.01 17.90
C GLY A 85 -8.12 0.29 19.40
N LYS A 86 -7.13 1.08 19.81
CA LYS A 86 -6.88 1.47 21.21
C LYS A 86 -7.59 2.76 21.60
N ALA A 87 -7.61 3.74 20.71
CA ALA A 87 -8.23 5.04 20.87
C ALA A 87 -9.08 5.32 19.61
N PRO A 88 -10.31 4.81 19.56
CA PRO A 88 -11.15 4.90 18.37
C PRO A 88 -11.59 6.34 18.10
N LEU A 89 -11.70 6.67 16.80
CA LEU A 89 -12.33 7.88 16.29
C LEU A 89 -13.46 7.49 15.33
N VAL A 90 -14.42 8.35 15.17
CA VAL A 90 -15.37 8.30 14.06
C VAL A 90 -15.10 9.46 13.09
N PRO A 91 -15.52 9.37 11.82
CA PRO A 91 -15.35 10.45 10.85
C PRO A 91 -15.83 11.80 11.40
N GLY A 92 -14.96 12.83 11.26
CA GLY A 92 -15.23 14.18 11.79
C GLY A 92 -14.79 14.40 13.23
N GLU A 93 -14.24 13.40 13.93
CA GLU A 93 -13.64 13.57 15.25
C GLU A 93 -12.14 13.81 15.16
N GLU A 94 -11.66 14.83 15.88
CA GLU A 94 -10.23 15.15 15.99
C GLU A 94 -9.51 14.25 17.00
N GLY A 95 -10.24 13.70 17.97
CA GLY A 95 -9.69 12.93 19.06
C GLY A 95 -8.93 13.76 20.10
N PRO A 96 -8.20 13.10 21.01
CA PRO A 96 -7.42 13.79 22.03
C PRO A 96 -6.28 14.61 21.42
N VAL A 97 -5.97 15.72 22.09
CA VAL A 97 -4.81 16.57 21.76
C VAL A 97 -3.56 15.99 22.43
N LEU A 98 -2.51 15.81 21.64
CA LEU A 98 -1.19 15.39 22.10
C LEU A 98 -0.26 16.60 22.10
N THR A 99 0.37 16.88 23.23
CA THR A 99 1.44 17.89 23.32
C THR A 99 2.76 17.21 23.02
N MET A 100 3.43 17.65 21.96
CA MET A 100 4.72 17.11 21.54
C MET A 100 5.78 17.35 22.62
N THR A 101 6.53 16.33 22.94
CA THR A 101 7.61 16.36 23.92
C THR A 101 8.96 16.61 23.25
N GLU A 102 10.00 16.80 24.05
CA GLU A 102 11.39 16.83 23.55
C GLU A 102 11.76 15.48 22.89
N ALA A 103 11.24 14.34 23.42
CA ALA A 103 11.47 13.04 22.80
C ALA A 103 10.86 12.92 21.40
N ASP A 104 9.68 13.50 21.18
CA ASP A 104 9.06 13.54 19.84
C ASP A 104 9.88 14.40 18.86
N SER A 105 10.44 15.50 19.34
CA SER A 105 11.36 16.32 18.55
C SER A 105 12.66 15.57 18.25
N GLN A 106 13.15 14.73 19.17
CA GLN A 106 14.34 13.91 18.95
C GLN A 106 14.07 12.82 17.90
N LEU A 107 12.90 12.16 17.91
CA LEU A 107 12.50 11.21 16.88
C LEU A 107 12.54 11.83 15.47
N TYR A 108 12.16 13.11 15.33
CA TYR A 108 12.30 13.80 14.05
C TYR A 108 13.75 13.82 13.57
N TRP A 109 14.70 14.20 14.41
CA TRP A 109 16.12 14.28 14.06
C TRP A 109 16.72 12.90 13.79
N ASP A 110 16.34 11.90 14.58
CA ASP A 110 16.81 10.54 14.43
C ASP A 110 16.44 9.97 13.04
N TYR A 111 15.21 10.17 12.60
CA TYR A 111 14.80 9.74 11.27
C TYR A 111 15.34 10.63 10.14
N ALA A 112 15.34 11.95 10.31
CA ALA A 112 15.80 12.89 9.29
C ALA A 112 17.27 12.67 8.92
N THR A 113 18.14 12.44 9.93
CA THR A 113 19.58 12.19 9.71
C THR A 113 19.87 10.90 8.97
N HIS A 114 18.93 9.95 8.98
CA HIS A 114 19.02 8.69 8.25
C HIS A 114 18.22 8.66 6.95
N GLY A 115 17.73 9.83 6.49
CA GLY A 115 16.98 9.93 5.23
C GLY A 115 15.53 9.41 5.29
N GLY A 116 14.99 9.25 6.49
CA GLY A 116 13.59 8.86 6.69
C GLY A 116 12.62 9.99 6.37
N SER A 117 11.41 9.67 5.93
CA SER A 117 10.32 10.63 5.79
C SER A 117 9.89 11.15 7.16
N VAL A 118 9.82 12.46 7.33
CA VAL A 118 9.48 13.09 8.61
C VAL A 118 8.58 14.30 8.44
N VAL A 119 7.86 14.65 9.49
CA VAL A 119 7.17 15.94 9.65
C VAL A 119 7.76 16.62 10.87
N ALA A 120 8.21 17.86 10.69
CA ALA A 120 8.84 18.62 11.76
C ALA A 120 7.81 18.98 12.84
N VAL A 121 8.10 18.58 14.07
CA VAL A 121 7.32 18.96 15.26
C VAL A 121 8.26 19.46 16.33
N GLY A 122 7.83 20.48 17.05
CA GLY A 122 8.58 21.09 18.14
C GLY A 122 7.99 20.77 19.52
N GLN A 123 8.83 20.77 20.55
CA GLN A 123 8.36 20.63 21.93
C GLN A 123 7.30 21.70 22.27
N GLY A 124 6.20 21.26 22.87
CA GLY A 124 5.07 22.12 23.25
C GLY A 124 4.05 22.34 22.12
N GLN A 125 4.33 21.88 20.89
CA GLN A 125 3.33 21.90 19.83
C GLN A 125 2.20 20.94 20.16
N GLU A 126 0.96 21.37 19.91
CA GLU A 126 -0.24 20.56 20.12
C GLU A 126 -0.79 20.10 18.78
N LEU A 127 -1.07 18.82 18.67
CA LEU A 127 -1.71 18.20 17.51
C LEU A 127 -2.79 17.23 17.99
N THR A 128 -3.90 17.16 17.28
CA THR A 128 -4.92 16.15 17.54
C THR A 128 -4.47 14.75 17.07
N GLN A 129 -5.09 13.71 17.60
CA GLN A 129 -4.85 12.33 17.11
C GLN A 129 -5.09 12.23 15.61
N TYR A 130 -6.14 12.89 15.09
CA TYR A 130 -6.46 12.89 13.67
C TYR A 130 -5.38 13.57 12.83
N GLU A 131 -4.91 14.76 13.23
CA GLU A 131 -3.84 15.50 12.54
C GLU A 131 -2.53 14.69 12.49
N ILE A 132 -2.20 13.96 13.57
CA ILE A 132 -1.01 13.10 13.59
C ILE A 132 -1.21 11.89 12.67
N LEU A 133 -2.42 11.30 12.60
CA LEU A 133 -2.74 10.24 11.64
C LEU A 133 -2.59 10.74 10.19
N GLU A 134 -3.06 11.95 9.86
CA GLU A 134 -2.86 12.57 8.55
C GLU A 134 -1.37 12.74 8.23
N ALA A 135 -0.61 13.34 9.15
CA ALA A 135 0.82 13.55 8.97
C ALA A 135 1.63 12.25 8.91
N MET A 136 1.16 11.18 9.53
CA MET A 136 1.74 9.84 9.40
C MET A 136 1.41 9.18 8.06
N LEU A 137 0.17 9.28 7.59
CA LEU A 137 -0.31 8.50 6.44
C LEU A 137 -0.03 9.21 5.11
N LEU A 138 -0.24 10.54 5.00
CA LEU A 138 -0.12 11.28 3.76
C LEU A 138 1.34 11.48 3.33
N PRO A 139 2.18 12.27 4.07
CA PRO A 139 3.59 12.45 3.74
C PRO A 139 4.48 11.31 4.27
N SER A 140 3.86 10.32 4.94
CA SER A 140 4.58 9.13 5.45
C SER A 140 5.54 9.38 6.62
N ALA A 141 5.24 10.31 7.54
CA ALA A 141 6.13 10.68 8.64
C ALA A 141 6.44 9.50 9.58
N ASN A 142 7.72 9.12 9.67
CA ASN A 142 8.20 8.03 10.52
C ASN A 142 8.15 8.42 12.00
N ASN A 143 8.62 9.64 12.33
CA ASN A 143 8.63 10.15 13.69
C ASN A 143 7.22 10.14 14.31
N LEU A 144 6.20 10.54 13.55
CA LEU A 144 4.83 10.58 14.05
C LEU A 144 4.18 9.20 14.15
N ALA A 145 4.67 8.20 13.41
CA ALA A 145 4.26 6.82 13.62
C ALA A 145 4.72 6.31 15.00
N ASP A 146 5.98 6.57 15.37
CA ASP A 146 6.51 6.19 16.68
C ASP A 146 5.87 7.01 17.80
N THR A 147 5.67 8.33 17.60
CA THR A 147 4.93 9.18 18.55
C THR A 147 3.54 8.62 18.87
N LEU A 148 2.73 8.29 17.85
CA LEU A 148 1.40 7.69 18.05
C LEU A 148 1.47 6.33 18.74
N ALA A 149 2.42 5.49 18.35
CA ALA A 149 2.61 4.18 18.94
C ALA A 149 2.98 4.26 20.43
N ILE A 150 3.91 5.15 20.78
CA ILE A 150 4.33 5.38 22.17
C ILE A 150 3.19 5.98 22.98
N TRP A 151 2.47 6.96 22.43
CA TRP A 151 1.32 7.56 23.09
C TRP A 151 0.24 6.52 23.42
N ALA A 152 -0.15 5.69 22.44
CA ALA A 152 -1.26 4.75 22.61
C ALA A 152 -0.91 3.54 23.48
N PHE A 153 0.35 3.09 23.46
CA PHE A 153 0.77 1.83 24.05
C PHE A 153 1.87 1.98 25.13
N GLY A 154 2.31 3.20 25.41
CA GLY A 154 3.31 3.52 26.44
C GLY A 154 4.76 3.28 26.01
N SER A 155 5.01 2.48 24.96
CA SER A 155 6.34 2.21 24.41
C SER A 155 6.24 1.52 23.05
N ILE A 156 7.35 1.46 22.30
CA ILE A 156 7.45 0.65 21.07
C ILE A 156 7.25 -0.85 21.36
N ASP A 157 7.72 -1.38 22.49
CA ASP A 157 7.45 -2.78 22.86
C ASP A 157 5.99 -3.05 23.16
N GLY A 158 5.30 -2.08 23.80
CA GLY A 158 3.84 -2.13 24.00
C GLY A 158 3.09 -2.16 22.66
N TYR A 159 3.48 -1.27 21.73
CA TYR A 159 2.97 -1.26 20.37
C TYR A 159 3.22 -2.59 19.65
N ARG A 160 4.46 -3.12 19.65
CA ARG A 160 4.82 -4.39 19.01
C ARG A 160 3.92 -5.54 19.49
N SER A 161 3.65 -5.58 20.78
CA SER A 161 2.76 -6.59 21.38
C SER A 161 1.33 -6.47 20.85
N ALA A 162 0.78 -5.24 20.83
CA ALA A 162 -0.58 -4.97 20.33
C ALA A 162 -0.68 -5.19 18.79
N ALA A 163 0.27 -4.68 18.03
CA ALA A 163 0.34 -4.85 16.60
C ALA A 163 0.49 -6.33 16.19
N THR A 164 1.26 -7.12 16.95
CA THR A 164 1.37 -8.57 16.74
C THR A 164 0.02 -9.27 16.95
N GLN A 165 -0.76 -8.87 17.95
CA GLN A 165 -2.10 -9.41 18.17
C GLN A 165 -3.05 -9.01 17.04
N LEU A 166 -3.00 -7.74 16.59
CA LEU A 166 -3.79 -7.24 15.48
C LEU A 166 -3.52 -8.03 14.19
N VAL A 167 -2.26 -8.16 13.76
CA VAL A 167 -1.96 -8.86 12.50
C VAL A 167 -2.36 -10.33 12.56
N ARG A 168 -2.26 -10.98 13.72
CA ARG A 168 -2.77 -12.35 13.93
C ARG A 168 -4.29 -12.42 13.78
N SER A 169 -5.03 -11.46 14.36
CA SER A 169 -6.50 -11.41 14.25
C SER A 169 -6.97 -11.18 12.83
N LEU A 170 -6.18 -10.48 12.02
CA LEU A 170 -6.43 -10.29 10.58
C LEU A 170 -6.01 -11.49 9.71
N GLY A 171 -5.49 -12.56 10.33
CA GLY A 171 -5.03 -13.74 9.59
C GLY A 171 -3.71 -13.53 8.83
N MET A 172 -2.93 -12.50 9.17
CA MET A 172 -1.63 -12.17 8.55
C MET A 172 -0.53 -13.07 9.15
N LYS A 173 -0.50 -14.33 8.71
CA LYS A 173 0.31 -15.40 9.34
C LYS A 173 1.82 -15.28 9.05
N ALA A 174 2.18 -14.60 7.96
CA ALA A 174 3.54 -14.42 7.50
C ALA A 174 4.11 -13.03 7.87
N THR A 175 3.41 -12.30 8.77
CA THR A 175 3.79 -10.95 9.17
C THR A 175 4.48 -10.95 10.52
N THR A 176 5.62 -10.28 10.60
CA THR A 176 6.39 -10.02 11.83
C THR A 176 6.45 -8.51 12.08
N ILE A 177 6.18 -8.08 13.31
CA ILE A 177 6.29 -6.68 13.72
C ILE A 177 7.71 -6.44 14.26
N GLY A 178 8.37 -5.45 13.69
CA GLY A 178 9.76 -5.10 13.98
C GLY A 178 9.92 -4.12 15.14
N GLU A 179 11.01 -3.37 15.10
CA GLU A 179 11.50 -2.53 16.20
C GLU A 179 11.04 -1.06 16.15
N ASP A 180 10.32 -0.65 15.10
CA ASP A 180 9.68 0.66 14.97
C ASP A 180 8.23 0.53 14.50
N ALA A 181 7.45 1.60 14.63
CA ALA A 181 6.06 1.64 14.17
C ALA A 181 5.93 2.18 12.73
N SER A 182 7.02 2.63 12.13
CA SER A 182 7.04 3.30 10.83
C SER A 182 7.33 2.36 9.65
N GLY A 183 8.02 1.23 9.93
CA GLY A 183 8.57 0.32 8.92
C GLY A 183 9.82 0.87 8.22
N PHE A 184 10.50 1.84 8.82
CA PHE A 184 11.80 2.31 8.36
C PHE A 184 12.87 1.25 8.57
N SER A 185 12.86 0.60 9.74
CA SER A 185 13.66 -0.59 9.99
C SER A 185 13.19 -1.75 9.11
N PRO A 186 14.11 -2.57 8.55
CA PRO A 186 13.74 -3.73 7.73
C PRO A 186 13.13 -4.88 8.53
N THR A 187 12.98 -4.74 9.84
CA THR A 187 12.57 -5.82 10.74
C THR A 187 11.05 -6.07 10.74
N THR A 188 10.22 -5.09 10.33
CA THR A 188 8.82 -5.36 10.02
C THR A 188 8.71 -5.98 8.64
N THR A 189 8.33 -7.27 8.60
CA THR A 189 8.25 -8.05 7.36
C THR A 189 6.85 -8.62 7.15
N SER A 190 6.45 -8.77 5.87
CA SER A 190 5.15 -9.32 5.48
C SER A 190 5.21 -9.91 4.07
N THR A 191 4.11 -10.47 3.61
CA THR A 191 3.87 -10.87 2.22
C THR A 191 2.81 -9.97 1.58
N ALA A 192 2.77 -9.87 0.26
CA ALA A 192 1.72 -9.12 -0.43
C ALA A 192 0.32 -9.70 -0.13
N GLU A 193 0.21 -11.01 0.10
CA GLU A 193 -1.03 -11.66 0.54
C GLU A 193 -1.50 -11.10 1.90
N ASP A 194 -0.62 -11.05 2.89
CA ASP A 194 -0.94 -10.52 4.22
C ASP A 194 -1.21 -8.99 4.15
N LEU A 195 -0.41 -8.26 3.38
CA LEU A 195 -0.62 -6.83 3.15
C LEU A 195 -1.95 -6.52 2.45
N THR A 196 -2.47 -7.43 1.63
CA THR A 196 -3.81 -7.29 1.05
C THR A 196 -4.90 -7.46 2.12
N ARG A 197 -4.72 -8.36 3.10
CA ARG A 197 -5.62 -8.45 4.27
C ARG A 197 -5.58 -7.17 5.09
N LEU A 198 -4.39 -6.60 5.27
CA LEU A 198 -4.21 -5.30 5.94
C LEU A 198 -4.96 -4.19 5.20
N ALA A 199 -4.80 -4.10 3.88
CA ALA A 199 -5.47 -3.11 3.04
C ALA A 199 -7.01 -3.26 3.13
N THR A 200 -7.51 -4.50 3.16
CA THR A 200 -8.95 -4.78 3.36
C THR A 200 -9.43 -4.23 4.70
N ALA A 201 -8.70 -4.48 5.79
CA ALA A 201 -9.06 -3.99 7.11
C ALA A 201 -9.00 -2.45 7.19
N ALA A 202 -7.96 -1.85 6.58
CA ALA A 202 -7.78 -0.41 6.56
C ALA A 202 -8.91 0.32 5.81
N MET A 203 -9.35 -0.21 4.67
CA MET A 203 -10.44 0.40 3.90
C MET A 203 -11.84 0.16 4.50
N ARG A 204 -11.95 -0.73 5.50
CA ARG A 204 -13.15 -0.89 6.33
C ARG A 204 -13.14 0.00 7.57
N GLU A 205 -12.01 0.61 7.89
CA GLU A 205 -11.89 1.61 8.95
C GLU A 205 -12.17 3.00 8.37
N PRO A 206 -13.32 3.63 8.72
CA PRO A 206 -13.78 4.83 8.03
C PRO A 206 -12.80 6.01 8.12
N VAL A 207 -12.12 6.18 9.27
CA VAL A 207 -11.15 7.27 9.48
C VAL A 207 -9.92 7.08 8.60
N ILE A 208 -9.41 5.85 8.47
CA ILE A 208 -8.29 5.58 7.57
C ILE A 208 -8.70 5.81 6.11
N ALA A 209 -9.87 5.28 5.71
CA ALA A 209 -10.37 5.44 4.34
C ALA A 209 -10.55 6.92 3.96
N GLU A 210 -11.05 7.75 4.90
CA GLU A 210 -11.17 9.19 4.71
C GLU A 210 -9.80 9.86 4.52
N ILE A 211 -8.85 9.61 5.42
CA ILE A 211 -7.52 10.23 5.38
C ILE A 211 -6.79 9.87 4.08
N VAL A 212 -6.71 8.58 3.73
CA VAL A 212 -5.90 8.13 2.58
C VAL A 212 -6.47 8.56 1.22
N ALA A 213 -7.75 8.95 1.19
CA ALA A 213 -8.40 9.50 0.00
C ALA A 213 -8.10 11.00 -0.22
N ARG A 214 -7.45 11.67 0.73
CA ARG A 214 -7.10 13.10 0.63
C ARG A 214 -5.80 13.29 -0.14
N PRO A 215 -5.74 14.21 -1.11
CA PRO A 215 -4.51 14.52 -1.83
C PRO A 215 -3.52 15.31 -0.96
N GLU A 216 -4.04 16.08 0.00
CA GLU A 216 -3.24 16.92 0.92
C GLU A 216 -4.02 17.21 2.19
N ALA A 217 -3.30 17.63 3.23
CA ALA A 217 -3.84 18.17 4.47
C ALA A 217 -3.00 19.37 4.93
N VAL A 218 -3.54 20.16 5.86
CA VAL A 218 -2.80 21.27 6.51
C VAL A 218 -2.64 20.92 7.98
N ILE A 219 -1.40 20.68 8.39
CA ILE A 219 -1.07 20.33 9.77
C ILE A 219 -0.70 21.61 10.53
N PRO A 220 -1.35 21.90 11.68
CA PRO A 220 -1.06 23.10 12.47
C PRO A 220 0.41 23.21 12.86
N GLY A 221 1.00 24.38 12.65
CA GLY A 221 2.42 24.64 12.92
C GLY A 221 3.42 24.01 11.93
N VAL A 222 2.93 23.21 10.97
CA VAL A 222 3.74 22.56 9.91
C VAL A 222 3.41 23.16 8.54
N GLY A 223 2.13 23.33 8.24
CA GLY A 223 1.65 23.76 6.93
C GLY A 223 1.14 22.58 6.07
N PRO A 224 1.07 22.77 4.74
CA PRO A 224 0.53 21.78 3.84
C PRO A 224 1.45 20.55 3.73
N VAL A 225 0.86 19.36 3.83
CA VAL A 225 1.49 18.06 3.57
C VAL A 225 0.75 17.37 2.44
N ARG A 226 1.45 16.62 1.60
CA ARG A 226 0.87 15.96 0.43
C ARG A 226 0.88 14.44 0.56
N ASN A 227 -0.15 13.82 0.00
CA ASN A 227 -0.18 12.39 -0.15
C ASN A 227 0.89 11.93 -1.16
N THR A 228 1.68 10.93 -0.77
CA THR A 228 2.72 10.35 -1.63
C THR A 228 2.18 9.44 -2.73
N ASN A 229 0.88 9.12 -2.69
CA ASN A 229 0.20 8.34 -3.72
C ASN A 229 -0.21 9.25 -4.91
N TRP A 230 0.66 9.37 -5.90
CA TRP A 230 0.37 10.20 -7.08
C TRP A 230 -0.71 9.61 -8.01
N LEU A 231 -1.05 8.32 -7.86
CA LEU A 231 -2.12 7.68 -8.62
C LEU A 231 -3.52 7.99 -8.06
N LEU A 232 -3.60 8.64 -6.89
CA LEU A 232 -4.85 9.00 -6.24
C LEU A 232 -5.75 9.83 -7.16
N GLY A 233 -7.03 9.43 -7.27
CA GLY A 233 -8.01 10.06 -8.16
C GLY A 233 -7.92 9.63 -9.62
N GLN A 234 -6.93 8.83 -10.00
CA GLN A 234 -6.79 8.25 -11.35
C GLN A 234 -7.21 6.78 -11.33
N GLN A 235 -7.76 6.25 -12.44
CA GLN A 235 -8.18 4.85 -12.59
C GLN A 235 -9.07 4.32 -11.45
N GLY A 236 -9.84 5.20 -10.81
CA GLY A 236 -10.67 4.85 -9.65
C GLY A 236 -9.90 4.66 -8.35
N VAL A 237 -8.61 4.99 -8.28
CA VAL A 237 -7.79 4.85 -7.06
C VAL A 237 -8.26 5.84 -5.98
N VAL A 238 -8.56 5.30 -4.80
CA VAL A 238 -9.06 6.03 -3.62
C VAL A 238 -8.11 5.90 -2.41
N GLY A 239 -6.98 5.23 -2.56
CA GLY A 239 -5.96 5.02 -1.50
C GLY A 239 -4.86 4.09 -2.01
N LEU A 240 -3.87 3.67 -1.25
CA LEU A 240 -3.83 3.60 0.21
C LEU A 240 -2.48 4.14 0.74
N LYS A 241 -1.39 3.33 0.63
CA LYS A 241 -0.10 3.69 1.24
C LYS A 241 1.09 3.29 0.38
N THR A 242 1.98 4.22 0.15
CA THR A 242 3.28 4.01 -0.52
C THR A 242 4.38 3.71 0.50
N GLY A 243 5.42 3.03 0.07
CA GLY A 243 6.58 2.78 0.88
C GLY A 243 7.84 2.58 0.04
N THR A 244 8.98 3.04 0.55
CA THR A 244 10.30 2.80 -0.02
C THR A 244 11.32 2.76 1.09
N THR A 245 12.17 1.74 1.09
CA THR A 245 13.46 1.71 1.78
C THR A 245 14.44 0.92 0.91
N ASP A 246 15.73 1.07 1.13
CA ASP A 246 16.75 0.30 0.39
C ASP A 246 16.52 -1.23 0.54
N ALA A 247 16.07 -1.65 1.72
CA ALA A 247 15.83 -3.07 2.02
C ALA A 247 14.51 -3.61 1.42
N ALA A 248 13.49 -2.77 1.26
CA ALA A 248 12.17 -3.18 0.79
C ALA A 248 12.00 -3.02 -0.73
N GLY A 249 12.77 -2.13 -1.37
CA GLY A 249 12.41 -1.62 -2.69
C GLY A 249 11.10 -0.84 -2.65
N GLY A 250 10.37 -0.84 -3.75
CA GLY A 250 9.05 -0.22 -3.85
C GLY A 250 7.96 -1.08 -3.22
N VAL A 251 7.10 -0.45 -2.44
CA VAL A 251 5.90 -1.05 -1.84
C VAL A 251 4.71 -0.13 -2.07
N PHE A 252 3.60 -0.68 -2.53
CA PHE A 252 2.35 0.07 -2.65
C PHE A 252 1.16 -0.79 -2.23
N LEU A 253 0.47 -0.36 -1.18
CA LEU A 253 -0.89 -0.81 -0.88
C LEU A 253 -1.84 0.08 -1.68
N PHE A 254 -2.71 -0.51 -2.48
CA PHE A 254 -3.68 0.24 -3.27
C PHE A 254 -5.12 -0.09 -2.86
N ALA A 255 -5.99 0.88 -3.09
CA ALA A 255 -7.44 0.73 -3.07
C ALA A 255 -8.01 1.46 -4.29
N ALA A 256 -8.85 0.79 -5.07
CA ALA A 256 -9.45 1.37 -6.28
C ALA A 256 -10.89 0.87 -6.46
N THR A 257 -11.76 1.73 -6.99
CA THR A 257 -13.11 1.34 -7.42
C THR A 257 -13.07 0.96 -8.88
N VAL A 258 -13.50 -0.26 -9.23
CA VAL A 258 -13.46 -0.82 -10.58
C VAL A 258 -14.83 -1.34 -11.00
N GLY A 259 -15.11 -1.35 -12.32
CA GLY A 259 -16.34 -1.91 -12.90
C GLY A 259 -17.58 -1.02 -12.74
N THR A 260 -18.72 -1.55 -13.20
CA THR A 260 -20.04 -0.89 -13.12
C THR A 260 -21.13 -1.90 -12.72
N PRO A 261 -21.77 -1.79 -11.53
CA PRO A 261 -21.51 -0.81 -10.46
C PRO A 261 -20.10 -0.98 -9.87
N GLY A 262 -19.52 0.13 -9.36
CA GLY A 262 -18.16 0.14 -8.85
C GLY A 262 -17.96 -0.78 -7.65
N ARG A 263 -16.96 -1.67 -7.72
CA ARG A 263 -16.54 -2.55 -6.64
C ARG A 263 -15.18 -2.09 -6.09
N LEU A 264 -15.03 -2.09 -4.79
CA LEU A 264 -13.75 -1.73 -4.16
C LEU A 264 -12.79 -2.92 -4.20
N VAL A 265 -11.71 -2.79 -4.97
CA VAL A 265 -10.57 -3.70 -4.97
C VAL A 265 -9.43 -3.10 -4.16
N VAL A 266 -8.77 -3.92 -3.37
CA VAL A 266 -7.56 -3.58 -2.62
C VAL A 266 -6.46 -4.57 -2.95
N GLY A 267 -5.22 -4.15 -2.79
CA GLY A 267 -4.09 -5.06 -3.02
C GLY A 267 -2.76 -4.49 -2.58
N ALA A 268 -1.73 -5.29 -2.81
CA ALA A 268 -0.36 -4.95 -2.49
C ALA A 268 0.59 -5.35 -3.62
N VAL A 269 1.50 -4.45 -3.94
CA VAL A 269 2.73 -4.69 -4.70
C VAL A 269 3.89 -4.47 -3.74
N GLN A 270 4.78 -5.46 -3.61
CA GLN A 270 5.87 -5.45 -2.64
C GLN A 270 7.17 -5.93 -3.28
N GLY A 271 8.27 -5.24 -3.01
CA GLY A 271 9.59 -5.58 -3.54
C GLY A 271 9.74 -5.24 -5.03
N GLU A 272 9.00 -4.25 -5.53
CA GLU A 272 9.10 -3.81 -6.93
C GLU A 272 10.15 -2.72 -7.07
N GLY A 273 11.07 -2.89 -8.03
CA GLY A 273 12.04 -1.88 -8.39
C GLY A 273 12.84 -1.30 -7.22
N ARG A 274 13.02 0.02 -7.21
CA ARG A 274 13.79 0.75 -6.19
C ARG A 274 12.96 1.79 -5.44
N SER A 275 11.77 2.09 -5.91
CA SER A 275 10.95 3.21 -5.39
C SER A 275 9.48 2.82 -5.31
N ALA A 276 8.73 3.59 -4.54
CA ALA A 276 7.27 3.50 -4.53
C ALA A 276 6.67 3.74 -5.91
N ASP A 277 7.29 4.57 -6.75
CA ASP A 277 6.80 4.86 -8.10
C ASP A 277 6.79 3.58 -8.96
N ASP A 278 7.84 2.74 -8.87
CA ASP A 278 7.87 1.45 -9.57
C ASP A 278 6.70 0.54 -9.13
N ALA A 279 6.40 0.53 -7.81
CA ALA A 279 5.29 -0.25 -7.28
C ALA A 279 3.91 0.33 -7.66
N ILE A 280 3.78 1.66 -7.75
CA ILE A 280 2.56 2.34 -8.20
C ILE A 280 2.33 2.05 -9.69
N ASP A 281 3.34 2.14 -10.53
CA ASP A 281 3.24 1.80 -11.97
C ASP A 281 2.79 0.35 -12.16
N ARG A 282 3.33 -0.56 -11.37
CA ARG A 282 2.93 -1.96 -11.38
C ARG A 282 1.47 -2.15 -10.95
N ALA A 283 1.05 -1.47 -9.89
CA ALA A 283 -0.33 -1.52 -9.41
C ALA A 283 -1.30 -0.89 -10.41
N SER A 284 -0.92 0.21 -11.08
CA SER A 284 -1.70 0.86 -12.14
C SER A 284 -2.02 -0.11 -13.28
N ALA A 285 -1.03 -0.87 -13.74
CA ALA A 285 -1.24 -1.91 -14.76
C ALA A 285 -2.21 -3.01 -14.28
N LEU A 286 -2.05 -3.48 -13.02
CA LEU A 286 -2.92 -4.49 -12.43
C LEU A 286 -4.37 -3.99 -12.29
N ILE A 287 -4.56 -2.75 -11.80
CA ILE A 287 -5.89 -2.14 -11.65
C ILE A 287 -6.60 -2.05 -13.01
N ALA A 288 -5.88 -1.64 -14.06
CA ALA A 288 -6.43 -1.58 -15.42
C ALA A 288 -6.88 -2.96 -15.93
N GLU A 289 -6.10 -4.02 -15.66
CA GLU A 289 -6.48 -5.39 -16.01
C GLU A 289 -7.72 -5.87 -15.25
N ILE A 290 -7.77 -5.62 -13.92
CA ILE A 290 -8.94 -5.98 -13.11
C ILE A 290 -10.17 -5.22 -13.63
N ALA A 291 -10.06 -3.91 -13.90
CA ALA A 291 -11.16 -3.10 -14.43
C ALA A 291 -11.70 -3.65 -15.77
N ALA A 292 -10.82 -4.11 -16.64
CA ALA A 292 -11.21 -4.70 -17.92
C ALA A 292 -11.98 -6.04 -17.78
N THR A 293 -11.79 -6.77 -16.68
CA THR A 293 -12.50 -8.03 -16.41
C THR A 293 -13.84 -7.83 -15.70
N GLU A 294 -14.06 -6.68 -15.07
CA GLU A 294 -15.28 -6.34 -14.32
C GLU A 294 -16.21 -5.39 -15.12
N SER A 295 -15.89 -5.12 -16.39
CA SER A 295 -16.64 -4.20 -17.28
C SER A 295 -17.80 -4.87 -18.02
#